data_8fdab10fea47f415d8f09158531e9221
#
_entry.id   8fdab10fea47f415d8f09158531e9221
#
_cell.length_a   1.000
_cell.length_b   1.000
_cell.length_c   1.000
_cell.angle_alpha   90.00
_cell.angle_beta   90.00
_cell.angle_gamma   90.00
#
_symmetry.space_group_name_H-M   'P 1'
#
loop_
_entity.id
_entity.type
_entity.pdbx_description
1 polymer ?
#
loop_
_entity_poly.entity_id
_entity_poly.type
_entity_poly.pdbx_seq_one_letter_code
_entity_poly.pdbx_strand_id
1 'polypeptide(L)'
;MFSFLERQAGQSGLISSRLFNDETFYAAFQKDLQKCQHEVIIESPFMTRRRLDTLLPALKKLKSKHVKIIVNTRDPLSCDNDYMREDAGRAISILQHMGVQVLFTGNHHRKLAVLDRNILWEGSLNILSQSDSCEIMRRVESTPLAWQMIKFIGIDKLTN
;
A
#
# COMPACT_ATOMS: atom_id res chain seq x y z
N MET A 1 13.71 15.36 -33.74
CA MET A 1 12.63 14.36 -33.58
C MET A 1 12.78 13.76 -32.19
N PHE A 2 11.87 14.06 -31.27
CA PHE A 2 11.86 13.43 -29.94
C PHE A 2 11.55 11.94 -30.08
N SER A 3 12.27 11.11 -29.36
CA SER A 3 12.06 9.66 -29.40
C SER A 3 10.64 9.29 -28.92
N PHE A 4 10.17 8.13 -29.34
CA PHE A 4 8.86 7.60 -28.89
C PHE A 4 8.78 7.48 -27.35
N LEU A 5 9.91 7.18 -26.70
CA LEU A 5 10.01 7.08 -25.24
C LEU A 5 9.87 8.43 -24.55
N GLU A 6 10.42 9.50 -25.13
CA GLU A 6 10.29 10.87 -24.59
C GLU A 6 8.84 11.37 -24.70
N ARG A 7 8.11 11.01 -25.75
CA ARG A 7 6.69 11.33 -25.90
C ARG A 7 5.83 10.60 -24.84
N GLN A 8 6.14 9.35 -24.55
CA GLN A 8 5.42 8.60 -23.51
C GLN A 8 5.71 9.13 -22.10
N ALA A 9 6.95 9.50 -21.80
CA ALA A 9 7.31 10.11 -20.51
C ALA A 9 6.55 11.43 -20.30
N GLY A 10 6.39 12.25 -21.32
CA GLY A 10 5.59 13.49 -21.26
C GLY A 10 4.10 13.24 -21.01
N GLN A 11 3.54 12.11 -21.47
CA GLN A 11 2.14 11.74 -21.20
C GLN A 11 1.93 11.08 -19.84
N SER A 12 2.96 10.41 -19.27
CA SER A 12 2.87 9.72 -17.99
C SER A 12 2.96 10.64 -16.76
N GLY A 13 3.38 11.89 -16.95
CA GLY A 13 3.64 12.81 -15.83
C GLY A 13 4.66 12.25 -14.82
N LEU A 14 5.59 11.40 -15.28
CA LEU A 14 6.59 10.76 -14.44
C LEU A 14 7.61 11.78 -13.95
N ILE A 15 7.69 11.96 -12.61
CA ILE A 15 8.70 12.80 -11.94
C ILE A 15 9.91 11.96 -11.56
N SER A 16 9.68 10.78 -10.95
CA SER A 16 10.77 9.87 -10.58
C SER A 16 10.32 8.42 -10.53
N SER A 17 11.27 7.51 -10.72
CA SER A 17 11.09 6.08 -10.52
C SER A 17 12.34 5.48 -9.89
N ARG A 18 12.20 4.75 -8.78
CA ARG A 18 13.31 4.13 -8.05
C ARG A 18 12.96 2.75 -7.56
N LEU A 19 13.96 1.87 -7.48
CA LEU A 19 13.83 0.52 -6.96
C LEU A 19 14.34 0.43 -5.52
N PHE A 20 13.66 -0.41 -4.74
CA PHE A 20 13.97 -0.75 -3.36
C PHE A 20 13.83 -2.26 -3.18
N ASN A 21 14.56 -2.82 -2.25
CA ASN A 21 14.45 -4.20 -1.81
C ASN A 21 13.80 -4.28 -0.42
N ASP A 22 13.67 -5.48 0.10
CA ASP A 22 13.12 -5.75 1.44
C ASP A 22 13.85 -5.02 2.57
N GLU A 23 15.17 -4.78 2.45
CA GLU A 23 15.95 -4.07 3.46
C GLU A 23 15.74 -2.54 3.43
N THR A 24 15.51 -1.97 2.25
CA THR A 24 15.47 -0.51 2.04
C THR A 24 14.05 0.06 1.94
N PHE A 25 13.07 -0.79 1.66
CA PHE A 25 11.68 -0.38 1.41
C PHE A 25 11.06 0.37 2.59
N TYR A 26 11.07 -0.23 3.79
CA TYR A 26 10.29 0.31 4.91
C TYR A 26 10.76 1.68 5.37
N ALA A 27 12.05 1.94 5.38
CA ALA A 27 12.58 3.26 5.72
C ALA A 27 12.13 4.34 4.72
N ALA A 28 12.13 4.01 3.43
CA ALA A 28 11.67 4.91 2.37
C ALA A 28 10.15 5.09 2.39
N PHE A 29 9.40 4.00 2.58
CA PHE A 29 7.94 4.03 2.67
C PHE A 29 7.45 4.86 3.86
N GLN A 30 8.07 4.73 5.02
CA GLN A 30 7.73 5.53 6.20
C GLN A 30 7.99 7.02 5.97
N LYS A 31 9.05 7.39 5.23
CA LYS A 31 9.30 8.79 4.86
C LYS A 31 8.19 9.36 3.97
N ASP A 32 7.70 8.56 3.03
CA ASP A 32 6.56 8.97 2.20
C ASP A 32 5.28 9.07 3.02
N LEU A 33 5.00 8.10 3.90
CA LEU A 33 3.84 8.17 4.81
C LEU A 33 3.84 9.44 5.66
N GLN A 34 4.99 9.85 6.19
CA GLN A 34 5.12 11.07 7.00
C GLN A 34 4.72 12.35 6.24
N LYS A 35 4.87 12.34 4.92
CA LYS A 35 4.55 13.47 4.05
C LYS A 35 3.10 13.49 3.58
N CYS A 36 2.37 12.39 3.73
CA CYS A 36 0.98 12.29 3.31
C CYS A 36 0.08 13.29 4.01
N GLN A 37 -0.83 13.90 3.24
CA GLN A 37 -1.76 14.92 3.71
C GLN A 37 -3.24 14.53 3.55
N HIS A 38 -3.58 13.62 2.63
CA HIS A 38 -4.96 13.37 2.24
C HIS A 38 -5.37 11.92 2.34
N GLU A 39 -4.66 11.01 1.67
CA GLU A 39 -5.09 9.63 1.51
C GLU A 39 -3.94 8.65 1.42
N VAL A 40 -4.10 7.52 2.07
CA VAL A 40 -3.23 6.33 1.95
C VAL A 40 -4.09 5.14 1.57
N ILE A 41 -3.76 4.49 0.46
CA ILE A 41 -4.35 3.23 0.02
C ILE A 41 -3.26 2.17 0.07
N ILE A 42 -3.50 1.06 0.76
CA ILE A 42 -2.57 -0.08 0.81
C ILE A 42 -3.32 -1.34 0.38
N GLU A 43 -2.78 -2.04 -0.60
CA GLU A 43 -3.19 -3.40 -0.94
C GLU A 43 -2.11 -4.39 -0.50
N SER A 44 -2.44 -5.22 0.47
CA SER A 44 -1.56 -6.27 1.00
C SER A 44 -2.39 -7.51 1.31
N PRO A 45 -2.22 -8.60 0.54
CA PRO A 45 -3.04 -9.80 0.70
C PRO A 45 -2.84 -10.49 2.04
N PHE A 46 -1.66 -10.33 2.65
CA PHE A 46 -1.33 -10.87 3.95
C PHE A 46 -0.97 -9.76 4.93
N MET A 47 -1.26 -10.02 6.20
CA MET A 47 -1.02 -9.09 7.29
C MET A 47 -0.53 -9.83 8.52
N THR A 48 0.53 -9.33 9.15
CA THR A 48 1.02 -9.82 10.44
C THR A 48 1.00 -8.71 11.47
N ARG A 49 0.72 -9.07 12.71
CA ARG A 49 0.74 -8.13 13.82
C ARG A 49 2.12 -7.50 13.99
N ARG A 50 3.18 -8.30 13.89
CA ARG A 50 4.56 -7.83 14.02
C ARG A 50 4.89 -6.73 13.00
N ARG A 51 4.50 -6.90 11.73
CA ARG A 51 4.73 -5.88 10.71
C ARG A 51 3.86 -4.65 10.93
N LEU A 52 2.60 -4.86 11.28
CA LEU A 52 1.71 -3.74 11.57
C LEU A 52 2.27 -2.88 12.73
N ASP A 53 2.77 -3.49 13.80
CA ASP A 53 3.31 -2.77 14.95
C ASP A 53 4.44 -1.80 14.55
N THR A 54 5.25 -2.14 13.56
CA THR A 54 6.30 -1.24 13.06
C THR A 54 5.76 -0.02 12.31
N LEU A 55 4.59 -0.12 11.70
CA LEU A 55 3.95 0.96 10.94
C LEU A 55 2.93 1.75 11.78
N LEU A 56 2.47 1.21 12.89
CA LEU A 56 1.44 1.84 13.73
C LEU A 56 1.74 3.28 14.12
N PRO A 57 2.97 3.66 14.56
CA PRO A 57 3.25 5.05 14.92
C PRO A 57 2.98 6.02 13.76
N ALA A 58 3.40 5.65 12.54
CA ALA A 58 3.16 6.46 11.36
C ALA A 58 1.66 6.54 11.01
N LEU A 59 0.95 5.41 11.04
CA LEU A 59 -0.47 5.35 10.75
C LEU A 59 -1.30 6.15 11.78
N LYS A 60 -0.97 6.05 13.07
CA LYS A 60 -1.61 6.86 14.12
C LYS A 60 -1.43 8.35 13.90
N LYS A 61 -0.22 8.77 13.54
CA LYS A 61 0.08 10.17 13.22
C LYS A 61 -0.72 10.66 12.01
N LEU A 62 -0.88 9.84 10.98
CA LEU A 62 -1.72 10.16 9.81
C LEU A 62 -3.19 10.31 10.23
N LYS A 63 -3.71 9.41 11.05
CA LYS A 63 -5.09 9.51 11.56
C LYS A 63 -5.31 10.76 12.40
N SER A 64 -4.34 11.16 13.23
CA SER A 64 -4.44 12.42 14.00
C SER A 64 -4.48 13.67 13.12
N LYS A 65 -3.99 13.57 11.87
CA LYS A 65 -4.08 14.63 10.85
C LYS A 65 -5.31 14.48 9.93
N HIS A 66 -6.23 13.57 10.27
CA HIS A 66 -7.43 13.28 9.48
C HIS A 66 -7.15 12.72 8.07
N VAL A 67 -5.98 12.13 7.85
CA VAL A 67 -5.68 11.43 6.59
C VAL A 67 -6.59 10.20 6.47
N LYS A 68 -7.22 10.02 5.32
CA LYS A 68 -8.01 8.83 5.01
C LYS A 68 -7.07 7.66 4.77
N ILE A 69 -7.30 6.55 5.47
CA ILE A 69 -6.50 5.33 5.27
C ILE A 69 -7.43 4.19 4.88
N ILE A 70 -7.12 3.55 3.76
CA ILE A 70 -7.82 2.38 3.23
C ILE A 70 -6.83 1.24 3.13
N VAL A 71 -7.18 0.09 3.66
CA VAL A 71 -6.41 -1.15 3.53
C VAL A 71 -7.30 -2.19 2.88
N ASN A 72 -6.86 -2.76 1.76
CA ASN A 72 -7.52 -3.88 1.11
C ASN A 72 -6.67 -5.14 1.30
N THR A 73 -7.27 -6.18 1.84
CA THR A 73 -6.59 -7.44 2.18
C THR A 73 -7.45 -8.65 1.84
N ARG A 74 -6.96 -9.84 2.08
CA ARG A 74 -7.77 -11.07 2.01
C ARG A 74 -8.55 -11.25 3.31
N ASP A 75 -9.72 -11.87 3.19
CA ASP A 75 -10.46 -12.31 4.39
C ASP A 75 -9.60 -13.31 5.17
N PRO A 76 -9.29 -13.06 6.45
CA PRO A 76 -8.55 -14.00 7.29
C PRO A 76 -9.20 -15.39 7.36
N LEU A 77 -10.52 -15.47 7.25
CA LEU A 77 -11.25 -16.76 7.24
C LEU A 77 -10.91 -17.63 6.02
N SER A 78 -10.36 -17.05 4.96
CA SER A 78 -9.87 -17.79 3.78
C SER A 78 -8.48 -18.43 3.99
N CYS A 79 -7.86 -18.24 5.14
CA CYS A 79 -6.56 -18.81 5.48
C CYS A 79 -6.73 -20.15 6.18
N ASP A 80 -6.05 -21.20 5.69
CA ASP A 80 -6.11 -22.55 6.28
C ASP A 80 -5.29 -22.70 7.57
N ASN A 81 -4.34 -21.78 7.80
CA ASN A 81 -3.50 -21.77 9.00
C ASN A 81 -4.14 -20.94 10.10
N ASP A 82 -4.51 -21.59 11.21
CA ASP A 82 -5.21 -20.94 12.33
C ASP A 82 -4.39 -19.81 12.97
N TYR A 83 -3.09 -20.00 13.15
CA TYR A 83 -2.21 -18.97 13.72
C TYR A 83 -2.17 -17.72 12.82
N MET A 84 -1.99 -17.91 11.51
CA MET A 84 -1.99 -16.79 10.56
C MET A 84 -3.35 -16.09 10.49
N ARG A 85 -4.43 -16.86 10.59
CA ARG A 85 -5.81 -16.31 10.65
C ARG A 85 -6.03 -15.43 11.85
N GLU A 86 -5.63 -15.88 13.04
CA GLU A 86 -5.76 -15.12 14.27
C GLU A 86 -4.86 -13.88 14.27
N ASP A 87 -3.62 -14.01 13.83
CA ASP A 87 -2.67 -12.89 13.78
C ASP A 87 -3.16 -11.77 12.83
N ALA A 88 -3.62 -12.15 11.63
CA ALA A 88 -4.23 -11.22 10.69
C ALA A 88 -5.51 -10.59 11.26
N GLY A 89 -6.37 -11.37 11.90
CA GLY A 89 -7.60 -10.88 12.54
C GLY A 89 -7.32 -9.84 13.61
N ARG A 90 -6.29 -10.04 14.43
CA ARG A 90 -5.86 -9.06 15.45
C ARG A 90 -5.34 -7.78 14.81
N ALA A 91 -4.53 -7.90 13.75
CA ALA A 91 -4.02 -6.74 13.02
C ALA A 91 -5.16 -5.92 12.39
N ILE A 92 -6.12 -6.58 11.74
CA ILE A 92 -7.30 -5.94 11.15
C ILE A 92 -8.12 -5.21 12.22
N SER A 93 -8.37 -5.86 13.36
CA SER A 93 -9.12 -5.26 14.47
C SER A 93 -8.48 -3.95 14.95
N ILE A 94 -7.16 -3.91 15.07
CA ILE A 94 -6.43 -2.70 15.46
C ILE A 94 -6.63 -1.58 14.43
N LEU A 95 -6.50 -1.90 13.14
CA LEU A 95 -6.70 -0.92 12.08
C LEU A 95 -8.13 -0.35 12.11
N GLN A 96 -9.14 -1.21 12.25
CA GLN A 96 -10.54 -0.80 12.33
C GLN A 96 -10.81 0.10 13.55
N HIS A 97 -10.28 -0.25 14.72
CA HIS A 97 -10.40 0.58 15.93
C HIS A 97 -9.72 1.95 15.80
N MET A 98 -8.71 2.07 14.94
CA MET A 98 -8.09 3.35 14.60
C MET A 98 -8.89 4.18 13.59
N GLY A 99 -9.98 3.66 13.05
CA GLY A 99 -10.76 4.31 12.00
C GLY A 99 -10.13 4.16 10.61
N VAL A 100 -9.36 3.10 10.38
CA VAL A 100 -8.91 2.69 9.05
C VAL A 100 -10.05 1.91 8.38
N GLN A 101 -10.34 2.22 7.13
CA GLN A 101 -11.29 1.45 6.34
C GLN A 101 -10.60 0.18 5.83
N VAL A 102 -11.04 -0.97 6.30
CA VAL A 102 -10.51 -2.27 5.87
C VAL A 102 -11.50 -2.91 4.92
N LEU A 103 -11.03 -3.27 3.73
CA LEU A 103 -11.77 -3.94 2.68
C LEU A 103 -11.24 -5.36 2.48
N PHE A 104 -12.10 -6.26 2.01
CA PHE A 104 -11.74 -7.64 1.73
C PHE A 104 -11.99 -7.97 0.26
N THR A 105 -10.96 -8.52 -0.40
CA THR A 105 -11.06 -8.98 -1.79
C THR A 105 -10.63 -10.44 -1.88
N GLY A 106 -11.49 -11.29 -2.44
CA GLY A 106 -11.19 -12.69 -2.68
C GLY A 106 -10.04 -12.87 -3.68
N ASN A 107 -9.23 -13.91 -3.48
CA ASN A 107 -8.07 -14.22 -4.32
C ASN A 107 -7.11 -13.04 -4.53
N HIS A 108 -7.04 -12.14 -3.57
CA HIS A 108 -6.22 -10.94 -3.62
C HIS A 108 -4.73 -11.29 -3.50
N HIS A 109 -3.92 -10.85 -4.47
CA HIS A 109 -2.47 -11.01 -4.49
C HIS A 109 -1.71 -9.72 -4.82
N ARG A 110 -2.40 -8.62 -5.05
CA ARG A 110 -1.77 -7.34 -5.35
C ARG A 110 -1.05 -6.79 -4.14
N LYS A 111 0.12 -6.21 -4.37
CA LYS A 111 0.99 -5.62 -3.36
C LYS A 111 1.38 -4.23 -3.83
N LEU A 112 0.70 -3.23 -3.30
CA LEU A 112 0.91 -1.85 -3.71
C LEU A 112 0.45 -0.87 -2.63
N ALA A 113 0.90 0.36 -2.74
CA ALA A 113 0.35 1.48 -2.00
C ALA A 113 0.27 2.72 -2.89
N VAL A 114 -0.79 3.51 -2.69
CA VAL A 114 -0.94 4.81 -3.34
C VAL A 114 -1.08 5.87 -2.26
N LEU A 115 -0.23 6.88 -2.32
CA LEU A 115 -0.17 7.96 -1.33
C LEU A 115 -0.52 9.28 -2.01
N ASP A 116 -1.55 9.95 -1.49
CA ASP A 116 -2.05 11.25 -1.99
C ASP A 116 -2.31 11.27 -3.51
N ARG A 117 -2.63 10.11 -4.09
CA ARG A 117 -2.85 9.92 -5.53
C ARG A 117 -1.70 10.45 -6.41
N ASN A 118 -0.50 10.45 -5.88
CA ASN A 118 0.72 10.95 -6.53
C ASN A 118 1.90 9.99 -6.43
N ILE A 119 2.08 9.30 -5.31
CA ILE A 119 3.14 8.32 -5.13
C ILE A 119 2.52 6.92 -5.24
N LEU A 120 3.09 6.10 -6.12
CA LEU A 120 2.74 4.70 -6.29
C LEU A 120 3.92 3.83 -5.87
N TRP A 121 3.67 2.91 -4.95
CA TRP A 121 4.54 1.80 -4.60
C TRP A 121 3.92 0.50 -5.10
N GLU A 122 4.67 -0.29 -5.84
CA GLU A 122 4.21 -1.59 -6.34
C GLU A 122 5.36 -2.58 -6.44
N GLY A 123 5.08 -3.86 -6.29
CA GLY A 123 6.09 -4.91 -6.41
C GLY A 123 5.67 -6.23 -5.80
N SER A 124 6.65 -6.96 -5.28
CA SER A 124 6.43 -8.31 -4.74
C SER A 124 6.22 -8.36 -3.22
N LEU A 125 6.59 -7.30 -2.48
CA LEU A 125 6.60 -7.29 -1.02
C LEU A 125 5.21 -7.08 -0.44
N ASN A 126 4.77 -7.99 0.44
CA ASN A 126 3.55 -7.82 1.23
C ASN A 126 3.77 -6.73 2.29
N ILE A 127 3.29 -5.52 2.04
CA ILE A 127 3.59 -4.32 2.83
C ILE A 127 3.25 -4.50 4.32
N LEU A 128 2.14 -5.18 4.61
CA LEU A 128 1.64 -5.39 5.97
C LEU A 128 2.02 -6.76 6.57
N SER A 129 2.88 -7.53 5.90
CA SER A 129 3.28 -8.84 6.38
C SER A 129 4.80 -8.92 6.59
N GLN A 130 5.19 -9.72 7.58
CA GLN A 130 6.59 -10.08 7.79
C GLN A 130 6.94 -11.29 6.92
N SER A 131 7.99 -11.19 6.10
CA SER A 131 8.59 -12.34 5.41
C SER A 131 10.10 -12.14 5.29
N ASP A 132 10.82 -13.24 5.17
CA ASP A 132 12.28 -13.27 5.02
C ASP A 132 12.67 -13.59 3.56
N SER A 133 11.89 -13.13 2.61
CA SER A 133 12.11 -13.32 1.18
C SER A 133 12.78 -12.12 0.53
N CYS A 134 13.53 -12.38 -0.54
CA CYS A 134 14.07 -11.33 -1.40
C CYS A 134 12.92 -10.69 -2.19
N GLU A 135 12.72 -9.39 -2.01
CA GLU A 135 11.60 -8.66 -2.59
C GLU A 135 12.06 -7.44 -3.37
N ILE A 136 11.22 -7.00 -4.30
CA ILE A 136 11.42 -5.77 -5.07
C ILE A 136 10.19 -4.90 -4.92
N MET A 137 10.42 -3.61 -4.65
CA MET A 137 9.39 -2.58 -4.69
C MET A 137 9.86 -1.43 -5.57
N ARG A 138 8.98 -0.96 -6.44
CA ARG A 138 9.19 0.25 -7.23
C ARG A 138 8.39 1.39 -6.63
N ARG A 139 9.08 2.51 -6.40
CA ARG A 139 8.45 3.79 -6.11
C ARG A 139 8.35 4.61 -7.38
N VAL A 140 7.16 5.08 -7.69
CA VAL A 140 6.89 5.95 -8.82
C VAL A 140 6.24 7.23 -8.31
N GLU A 141 6.79 8.37 -8.68
CA GLU A 141 6.17 9.67 -8.44
C GLU A 141 5.57 10.18 -9.75
N SER A 142 4.26 10.05 -9.85
CA SER A 142 3.47 10.42 -11.02
C SER A 142 1.98 10.42 -10.69
N THR A 143 1.35 11.56 -10.72
CA THR A 143 -0.10 11.67 -10.51
C THR A 143 -0.90 10.88 -11.55
N PRO A 144 -0.62 10.96 -12.87
CA PRO A 144 -1.35 10.17 -13.85
C PRO A 144 -1.22 8.66 -13.64
N LEU A 145 -0.03 8.15 -13.30
CA LEU A 145 0.17 6.72 -13.08
C LEU A 145 -0.49 6.24 -11.77
N ALA A 146 -0.46 7.04 -10.71
CA ALA A 146 -1.17 6.75 -9.48
C ALA A 146 -2.69 6.66 -9.72
N TRP A 147 -3.28 7.60 -10.46
CA TRP A 147 -4.69 7.56 -10.85
C TRP A 147 -5.02 6.38 -11.75
N GLN A 148 -4.14 6.03 -12.69
CA GLN A 148 -4.31 4.83 -13.51
C GLN A 148 -4.42 3.57 -12.64
N MET A 149 -3.56 3.43 -11.63
CA MET A 149 -3.60 2.31 -10.69
C MET A 149 -4.90 2.29 -9.90
N ILE A 150 -5.34 3.41 -9.34
CA ILE A 150 -6.60 3.52 -8.59
C ILE A 150 -7.80 3.06 -9.43
N LYS A 151 -7.88 3.53 -10.68
CA LYS A 151 -8.93 3.12 -11.61
C LYS A 151 -8.85 1.63 -11.95
N PHE A 152 -7.63 1.13 -12.19
CA PHE A 152 -7.40 -0.27 -12.56
C PHE A 152 -7.82 -1.24 -11.44
N ILE A 153 -7.46 -0.96 -10.19
CA ILE A 153 -7.86 -1.79 -9.05
C ILE A 153 -9.32 -1.59 -8.63
N GLY A 154 -9.96 -0.53 -9.10
CA GLY A 154 -11.37 -0.26 -8.82
C GLY A 154 -11.68 0.12 -7.38
N ILE A 155 -10.72 0.63 -6.62
CA ILE A 155 -10.86 0.89 -5.18
C ILE A 155 -11.97 1.89 -4.89
N ASP A 156 -12.15 2.90 -5.74
CA ASP A 156 -13.20 3.92 -5.56
C ASP A 156 -14.63 3.32 -5.61
N LYS A 157 -14.81 2.17 -6.27
CA LYS A 157 -16.09 1.45 -6.31
C LYS A 157 -16.38 0.67 -5.03
N LEU A 158 -15.33 0.37 -4.25
CA LEU A 158 -15.44 -0.40 -3.01
C LEU A 158 -15.61 0.52 -1.79
N THR A 159 -15.37 1.80 -1.94
CA THR A 159 -15.36 2.78 -0.84
C THR A 159 -16.57 3.72 -0.83
N ASN A 160 -17.47 3.60 -1.82
CA ASN A 160 -18.72 4.37 -1.93
C ASN A 160 -19.91 3.60 -1.37
#